data_fdddc40126a1abbe65bde8f09034aa46
#
_entry.id   fdddc40126a1abbe65bde8f09034aa46
#
_cell.length_a   1.000
_cell.length_b   1.000
_cell.length_c   1.000
_cell.angle_alpha   90.00
_cell.angle_beta   90.00
_cell.angle_gamma   90.00
#
_symmetry.space_group_name_H-M   'P 1'
#
loop_
_entity.id
_entity.type
_entity.pdbx_description
1 polymer ?
#
loop_
_entity_poly.entity_id
_entity_poly.type
_entity_poly.pdbx_seq_one_letter_code
_entity_poly.pdbx_strand_id
1 'polypeptide(L)'
;KELNVYNRTKSKIDLLNEGKIIKHSSIASIASNCNVLFTCLPDINTSMDVFLGKDGILENSKPESVIVDHSTVDMDTSKLIWEKSLNKSVYFIDAPISGGPEGAKGGSLTIMCGGDSIAFEKIKPILNMMGSSVVHMGGAGTGTTMKLVNQLLTSVNTVASIEALLLADESGIDV
;
A
#
# COMPACT_ATOMS: atom_id res chain seq x y z
N LYS A 1 18.84 -3.69 -11.17
CA LYS A 1 18.36 -3.67 -9.77
C LYS A 1 17.83 -5.06 -9.43
N GLU A 2 17.98 -5.50 -8.18
CA GLU A 2 17.41 -6.74 -7.67
C GLU A 2 16.03 -6.47 -7.06
N LEU A 3 15.06 -7.33 -7.33
CA LEU A 3 13.75 -7.33 -6.70
C LEU A 3 13.67 -8.50 -5.72
N ASN A 4 13.54 -8.19 -4.44
CA ASN A 4 13.29 -9.18 -3.40
C ASN A 4 11.79 -9.36 -3.24
N VAL A 5 11.29 -10.59 -3.18
CA VAL A 5 9.86 -10.87 -3.11
C VAL A 5 9.54 -11.93 -2.06
N TYR A 6 8.41 -11.72 -1.39
CA TYR A 6 7.80 -12.68 -0.49
C TYR A 6 6.28 -12.67 -0.68
N ASN A 7 5.67 -13.83 -0.67
CA ASN A 7 4.21 -13.97 -0.59
C ASN A 7 3.88 -15.23 0.22
N ARG A 8 2.85 -15.17 1.08
CA ARG A 8 2.35 -16.31 1.84
C ARG A 8 2.00 -17.50 0.92
N THR A 9 1.41 -17.22 -0.23
CA THR A 9 1.11 -18.21 -1.27
C THR A 9 2.29 -18.28 -2.25
N LYS A 10 3.15 -19.29 -2.08
CA LYS A 10 4.39 -19.44 -2.87
C LYS A 10 4.15 -19.49 -4.38
N SER A 11 3.08 -20.17 -4.83
CA SER A 11 2.75 -20.26 -6.27
C SER A 11 2.56 -18.90 -6.95
N LYS A 12 2.18 -17.84 -6.21
CA LYS A 12 2.08 -16.47 -6.78
C LYS A 12 3.44 -15.88 -7.12
N ILE A 13 4.47 -16.22 -6.34
CA ILE A 13 5.84 -15.76 -6.60
C ILE A 13 6.47 -16.54 -7.75
N ASP A 14 6.06 -17.80 -7.93
CA ASP A 14 6.62 -18.66 -8.97
C ASP A 14 6.23 -18.20 -10.39
N LEU A 15 5.18 -17.41 -10.50
CA LEU A 15 4.78 -16.76 -11.75
C LEU A 15 5.68 -15.59 -12.15
N LEU A 16 6.50 -15.08 -11.22
CA LEU A 16 7.41 -13.96 -11.50
C LEU A 16 8.70 -14.49 -12.09
N ASN A 17 8.91 -14.27 -13.39
CA ASN A 17 10.03 -14.79 -14.16
C ASN A 17 10.89 -13.70 -14.83
N GLU A 18 10.54 -12.42 -14.66
CA GLU A 18 11.23 -11.32 -15.32
C GLU A 18 12.25 -10.65 -14.38
N GLY A 19 13.45 -10.40 -14.90
CA GLY A 19 14.49 -9.69 -14.17
C GLY A 19 15.22 -10.54 -13.13
N LYS A 20 16.01 -9.88 -12.29
CA LYS A 20 16.72 -10.50 -11.17
C LYS A 20 15.83 -10.53 -9.93
N ILE A 21 15.09 -11.61 -9.73
CA ILE A 21 14.16 -11.82 -8.61
C ILE A 21 14.79 -12.74 -7.57
N ILE A 22 14.82 -12.30 -6.32
CA ILE A 22 15.23 -13.08 -5.17
C ILE A 22 13.98 -13.41 -4.35
N LYS A 23 13.66 -14.72 -4.28
CA LYS A 23 12.49 -15.24 -3.56
C LYS A 23 12.86 -15.55 -2.12
N HIS A 24 12.16 -14.93 -1.19
CA HIS A 24 12.33 -15.16 0.25
C HIS A 24 11.31 -16.16 0.78
N SER A 25 11.70 -16.92 1.81
CA SER A 25 10.85 -17.95 2.43
C SER A 25 10.07 -17.44 3.65
N SER A 26 10.42 -16.26 4.18
CA SER A 26 9.78 -15.66 5.36
C SER A 26 9.80 -14.13 5.32
N ILE A 27 8.92 -13.52 6.13
CA ILE A 27 8.88 -12.07 6.37
C ILE A 27 10.21 -11.60 6.98
N ALA A 28 10.72 -12.30 7.98
CA ALA A 28 12.00 -11.98 8.62
C ALA A 28 13.15 -11.94 7.60
N SER A 29 13.19 -12.91 6.68
CA SER A 29 14.23 -12.96 5.65
C SER A 29 14.17 -11.77 4.69
N ILE A 30 12.99 -11.38 4.19
CA ILE A 30 12.91 -10.23 3.28
C ILE A 30 13.17 -8.92 4.04
N ALA A 31 12.65 -8.77 5.25
CA ALA A 31 12.83 -7.54 6.04
C ALA A 31 14.31 -7.29 6.38
N SER A 32 15.06 -8.32 6.75
CA SER A 32 16.48 -8.20 7.09
C SER A 32 17.39 -7.94 5.88
N ASN A 33 16.92 -8.18 4.66
CA ASN A 33 17.72 -8.02 3.45
C ASN A 33 17.42 -6.73 2.65
N CYS A 34 16.31 -6.05 2.92
CA CYS A 34 15.89 -4.87 2.17
C CYS A 34 16.06 -3.58 2.98
N ASN A 35 16.43 -2.49 2.30
CA ASN A 35 16.43 -1.14 2.88
C ASN A 35 15.13 -0.38 2.53
N VAL A 36 14.41 -0.82 1.50
CA VAL A 36 13.09 -0.32 1.14
C VAL A 36 12.17 -1.52 0.97
N LEU A 37 11.07 -1.53 1.71
CA LEU A 37 10.09 -2.61 1.71
C LEU A 37 8.73 -2.06 1.31
N PHE A 38 8.07 -2.76 0.39
CA PHE A 38 6.70 -2.46 0.00
C PHE A 38 5.78 -3.57 0.47
N THR A 39 4.65 -3.22 1.06
CA THR A 39 3.59 -4.16 1.46
C THR A 39 2.27 -3.81 0.77
N CYS A 40 1.47 -4.83 0.49
CA CYS A 40 0.11 -4.69 0.01
C CYS A 40 -0.69 -5.88 0.57
N LEU A 41 -1.40 -5.67 1.65
CA LEU A 41 -2.02 -6.69 2.47
C LEU A 41 -3.56 -6.59 2.41
N PRO A 42 -4.28 -7.70 2.59
CA PRO A 42 -5.72 -7.74 2.33
C PRO A 42 -6.58 -7.13 3.43
N ASP A 43 -6.10 -7.12 4.68
CA ASP A 43 -6.90 -6.74 5.85
C ASP A 43 -6.04 -6.30 7.04
N ILE A 44 -6.69 -5.72 8.05
CA ILE A 44 -6.08 -5.20 9.26
C ILE A 44 -5.36 -6.28 10.06
N ASN A 45 -5.98 -7.45 10.25
CA ASN A 45 -5.39 -8.53 11.04
C ASN A 45 -4.09 -9.03 10.40
N THR A 46 -4.12 -9.22 9.08
CA THR A 46 -2.91 -9.57 8.32
C THR A 46 -1.84 -8.49 8.44
N SER A 47 -2.21 -7.21 8.39
CA SER A 47 -1.26 -6.11 8.56
C SER A 47 -0.63 -6.13 9.96
N MET A 48 -1.43 -6.28 11.00
CA MET A 48 -0.94 -6.39 12.38
C MET A 48 0.04 -7.55 12.55
N ASP A 49 -0.31 -8.74 12.03
CA ASP A 49 0.57 -9.92 12.12
C ASP A 49 1.87 -9.74 11.33
N VAL A 50 1.79 -9.19 10.12
CA VAL A 50 2.96 -8.98 9.25
C VAL A 50 3.89 -7.91 9.78
N PHE A 51 3.36 -6.83 10.33
CA PHE A 51 4.20 -5.74 10.86
C PHE A 51 4.68 -5.98 12.28
N LEU A 52 3.81 -6.41 13.19
CA LEU A 52 4.02 -6.43 14.64
C LEU A 52 4.11 -7.85 15.23
N GLY A 53 3.75 -8.88 14.46
CA GLY A 53 3.79 -10.26 14.90
C GLY A 53 5.22 -10.74 15.14
N LYS A 54 5.33 -11.93 15.77
CA LYS A 54 6.62 -12.61 15.94
C LYS A 54 7.26 -12.85 14.57
N ASP A 55 8.53 -12.52 14.44
CA ASP A 55 9.28 -12.55 13.18
C ASP A 55 8.71 -11.60 12.10
N GLY A 56 7.93 -10.58 12.51
CA GLY A 56 7.34 -9.57 11.65
C GLY A 56 8.35 -8.58 11.08
N ILE A 57 7.85 -7.67 10.24
CA ILE A 57 8.68 -6.70 9.52
C ILE A 57 9.47 -5.83 10.51
N LEU A 58 8.81 -5.19 11.50
CA LEU A 58 9.48 -4.25 12.38
C LEU A 58 10.52 -4.88 13.30
N GLU A 59 10.37 -6.16 13.64
CA GLU A 59 11.38 -6.87 14.44
C GLU A 59 12.66 -7.13 13.66
N ASN A 60 12.55 -7.32 12.34
CA ASN A 60 13.65 -7.76 11.48
C ASN A 60 14.20 -6.68 10.55
N SER A 61 13.56 -5.52 10.48
CA SER A 61 14.00 -4.42 9.62
C SER A 61 15.29 -3.76 10.14
N LYS A 62 16.13 -3.35 9.22
CA LYS A 62 17.33 -2.58 9.54
C LYS A 62 16.96 -1.17 10.00
N PRO A 63 17.72 -0.57 10.92
CA PRO A 63 17.59 0.87 11.18
C PRO A 63 17.69 1.68 9.89
N GLU A 64 16.96 2.79 9.83
CA GLU A 64 16.88 3.70 8.69
C GLU A 64 16.27 3.12 7.40
N SER A 65 15.77 1.88 7.42
CA SER A 65 14.98 1.35 6.31
C SER A 65 13.64 2.09 6.19
N VAL A 66 13.10 2.11 4.97
CA VAL A 66 11.79 2.72 4.67
C VAL A 66 10.81 1.62 4.33
N ILE A 67 9.71 1.55 5.07
CA ILE A 67 8.60 0.64 4.81
C ILE A 67 7.44 1.45 4.26
N VAL A 68 6.91 1.01 3.13
CA VAL A 68 5.81 1.64 2.41
C VAL A 68 4.65 0.67 2.37
N ASP A 69 3.56 1.02 3.04
CA ASP A 69 2.37 0.18 3.08
C ASP A 69 1.28 0.68 2.12
N HIS A 70 1.02 -0.11 1.09
CA HIS A 70 -0.05 0.14 0.12
C HIS A 70 -1.40 -0.46 0.53
N SER A 71 -1.47 -1.10 1.69
CA SER A 71 -2.70 -1.65 2.22
C SER A 71 -3.72 -0.56 2.56
N THR A 72 -4.99 -0.89 2.50
CA THR A 72 -6.05 -0.02 3.01
C THR A 72 -6.48 -0.55 4.38
N VAL A 73 -6.05 0.10 5.42
CA VAL A 73 -6.37 -0.19 6.83
C VAL A 73 -7.09 1.00 7.47
N ASP A 74 -7.51 0.88 8.72
CA ASP A 74 -8.00 2.03 9.47
C ASP A 74 -6.86 2.94 9.97
N MET A 75 -7.24 4.14 10.41
CA MET A 75 -6.29 5.15 10.88
C MET A 75 -5.52 4.72 12.13
N ASP A 76 -6.17 3.99 13.03
CA ASP A 76 -5.58 3.59 14.30
C ASP A 76 -4.51 2.52 14.08
N THR A 77 -4.78 1.57 13.19
CA THR A 77 -3.79 0.57 12.75
C THR A 77 -2.57 1.23 12.11
N SER A 78 -2.78 2.16 11.17
CA SER A 78 -1.69 2.88 10.50
C SER A 78 -0.82 3.65 11.48
N LYS A 79 -1.44 4.38 12.41
CA LYS A 79 -0.73 5.12 13.45
C LYS A 79 0.03 4.23 14.41
N LEU A 80 -0.57 3.12 14.83
CA LEU A 80 0.08 2.15 15.72
C LEU A 80 1.34 1.56 15.07
N ILE A 81 1.26 1.18 13.80
CA ILE A 81 2.44 0.66 13.07
C ILE A 81 3.52 1.74 12.98
N TRP A 82 3.15 2.98 12.66
CA TRP A 82 4.06 4.12 12.63
C TRP A 82 4.75 4.36 13.99
N GLU A 83 4.00 4.40 15.10
CA GLU A 83 4.56 4.57 16.45
C GLU A 83 5.56 3.46 16.79
N LYS A 84 5.21 2.22 16.45
CA LYS A 84 6.12 1.08 16.67
C LYS A 84 7.37 1.14 15.80
N SER A 85 7.25 1.66 14.57
CA SER A 85 8.39 1.83 13.67
C SER A 85 9.41 2.84 14.19
N LEU A 86 8.96 3.93 14.82
CA LEU A 86 9.83 4.91 15.46
C LEU A 86 10.74 4.28 16.53
N ASN A 87 10.20 3.35 17.34
CA ASN A 87 10.97 2.64 18.36
C ASN A 87 12.06 1.72 17.79
N LYS A 88 12.00 1.44 16.49
CA LYS A 88 12.98 0.63 15.76
C LYS A 88 13.89 1.45 14.86
N SER A 89 13.78 2.79 14.88
CA SER A 89 14.48 3.70 13.96
C SER A 89 14.21 3.37 12.49
N VAL A 90 12.98 2.98 12.18
CA VAL A 90 12.50 2.63 10.84
C VAL A 90 11.50 3.68 10.38
N TYR A 91 11.58 4.13 9.15
CA TYR A 91 10.59 5.02 8.56
C TYR A 91 9.40 4.21 8.04
N PHE A 92 8.20 4.63 8.39
CA PHE A 92 6.95 4.06 7.88
C PHE A 92 6.19 5.12 7.08
N ILE A 93 5.78 4.76 5.86
CA ILE A 93 4.97 5.56 4.97
C ILE A 93 3.67 4.79 4.69
N ASP A 94 2.55 5.31 5.13
CA ASP A 94 1.24 4.82 4.71
C ASP A 94 0.95 5.37 3.31
N ALA A 95 0.81 4.48 2.34
CA ALA A 95 0.76 4.85 0.93
C ALA A 95 -0.32 4.08 0.17
N PRO A 96 -1.58 4.08 0.62
CA PRO A 96 -2.64 3.40 -0.07
C PRO A 96 -2.80 3.89 -1.51
N ILE A 97 -3.30 2.97 -2.35
CA ILE A 97 -3.35 3.14 -3.81
C ILE A 97 -4.77 3.19 -4.34
N SER A 98 -4.95 3.82 -5.48
CA SER A 98 -6.17 3.81 -6.28
C SER A 98 -5.82 3.62 -7.76
N GLY A 99 -6.68 2.90 -8.51
CA GLY A 99 -6.48 2.59 -9.94
C GLY A 99 -6.67 1.11 -10.28
N GLY A 100 -6.86 0.25 -9.27
CA GLY A 100 -7.12 -1.18 -9.44
C GLY A 100 -5.99 -1.95 -10.13
N PRO A 101 -6.26 -3.20 -10.56
CA PRO A 101 -5.27 -4.04 -11.23
C PRO A 101 -4.73 -3.44 -12.53
N GLU A 102 -5.57 -2.75 -13.30
CA GLU A 102 -5.16 -2.13 -14.56
C GLU A 102 -4.21 -0.95 -14.32
N GLY A 103 -4.50 -0.12 -13.31
CA GLY A 103 -3.59 0.95 -12.90
C GLY A 103 -2.25 0.42 -12.41
N ALA A 104 -2.26 -0.68 -11.67
CA ALA A 104 -1.02 -1.33 -11.22
C ALA A 104 -0.20 -1.87 -12.39
N LYS A 105 -0.84 -2.56 -13.34
CA LYS A 105 -0.20 -3.10 -14.54
C LYS A 105 0.35 -1.99 -15.45
N GLY A 106 -0.38 -0.89 -15.58
CA GLY A 106 0.00 0.24 -16.41
C GLY A 106 0.96 1.23 -15.77
N GLY A 107 1.31 1.06 -14.48
CA GLY A 107 2.13 2.04 -13.74
C GLY A 107 1.44 3.38 -13.57
N SER A 108 0.10 3.41 -13.55
CA SER A 108 -0.72 4.63 -13.52
C SER A 108 -1.52 4.81 -12.23
N LEU A 109 -1.08 4.18 -11.15
CA LEU A 109 -1.73 4.29 -9.85
C LEU A 109 -1.72 5.73 -9.32
N THR A 110 -2.75 6.09 -8.57
CA THR A 110 -2.69 7.21 -7.63
C THR A 110 -2.22 6.68 -6.28
N ILE A 111 -1.15 7.25 -5.75
CA ILE A 111 -0.52 6.83 -4.49
C ILE A 111 -0.59 8.01 -3.50
N MET A 112 -1.29 7.80 -2.39
CA MET A 112 -1.55 8.81 -1.38
C MET A 112 -0.63 8.55 -0.17
N CYS A 113 0.45 9.32 -0.02
CA CYS A 113 1.50 9.02 0.95
C CYS A 113 1.38 9.90 2.20
N GLY A 114 1.34 9.27 3.37
CA GLY A 114 1.49 9.92 4.67
C GLY A 114 2.75 9.43 5.38
N GLY A 115 3.40 10.32 6.13
CA GLY A 115 4.60 9.97 6.90
C GLY A 115 5.71 11.00 6.81
N ASP A 116 6.93 10.59 7.15
CA ASP A 116 8.10 11.46 7.13
C ASP A 116 8.44 11.95 5.73
N SER A 117 8.57 13.28 5.56
CA SER A 117 8.79 13.91 4.26
C SER A 117 10.16 13.59 3.66
N ILE A 118 11.18 13.40 4.50
CA ILE A 118 12.54 13.05 4.03
C ILE A 118 12.53 11.60 3.51
N ALA A 119 11.89 10.70 4.25
CA ALA A 119 11.71 9.31 3.80
C ALA A 119 10.88 9.24 2.51
N PHE A 120 9.81 10.04 2.40
CA PHE A 120 9.01 10.13 1.19
C PHE A 120 9.84 10.55 -0.03
N GLU A 121 10.63 11.63 0.06
CA GLU A 121 11.47 12.08 -1.05
C GLU A 121 12.51 11.03 -1.48
N LYS A 122 13.05 10.24 -0.53
CA LYS A 122 13.97 9.12 -0.85
C LYS A 122 13.31 8.04 -1.71
N ILE A 123 12.03 7.72 -1.48
CA ILE A 123 11.33 6.63 -2.19
C ILE A 123 10.48 7.09 -3.36
N LYS A 124 10.19 8.38 -3.48
CA LYS A 124 9.38 8.97 -4.55
C LYS A 124 9.80 8.55 -5.97
N PRO A 125 11.10 8.45 -6.31
CA PRO A 125 11.50 7.94 -7.62
C PRO A 125 11.06 6.50 -7.88
N ILE A 126 10.93 5.67 -6.84
CA ILE A 126 10.43 4.29 -6.96
C ILE A 126 8.91 4.31 -7.10
N LEU A 127 8.21 5.12 -6.30
CA LEU A 127 6.76 5.27 -6.37
C LEU A 127 6.31 5.77 -7.76
N ASN A 128 7.04 6.70 -8.36
CA ASN A 128 6.77 7.22 -9.71
C ASN A 128 6.92 6.17 -10.82
N MET A 129 7.53 5.00 -10.53
CA MET A 129 7.54 3.88 -11.48
C MET A 129 6.23 3.07 -11.45
N MET A 130 5.44 3.21 -10.39
CA MET A 130 4.19 2.47 -10.15
C MET A 130 2.94 3.35 -10.31
N GLY A 131 3.10 4.65 -10.17
CA GLY A 131 1.98 5.60 -10.19
C GLY A 131 2.25 6.84 -11.03
N SER A 132 1.22 7.31 -11.71
CA SER A 132 1.23 8.59 -12.44
C SER A 132 0.92 9.79 -11.54
N SER A 133 0.34 9.55 -10.37
CA SER A 133 0.04 10.58 -9.36
C SER A 133 0.53 10.09 -8.00
N VAL A 134 1.63 10.66 -7.52
CA VAL A 134 2.24 10.33 -6.22
C VAL A 134 2.27 11.59 -5.37
N VAL A 135 1.46 11.64 -4.31
CA VAL A 135 1.23 12.85 -3.53
C VAL A 135 1.54 12.61 -2.05
N HIS A 136 2.36 13.48 -1.47
CA HIS A 136 2.57 13.51 -0.02
C HIS A 136 1.45 14.31 0.65
N MET A 137 0.66 13.65 1.49
CA MET A 137 -0.55 14.21 2.12
C MET A 137 -0.26 14.87 3.48
N GLY A 138 0.94 14.63 4.04
CA GLY A 138 1.33 15.13 5.36
C GLY A 138 1.93 14.04 6.24
N GLY A 139 1.75 14.16 7.56
CA GLY A 139 2.28 13.21 8.55
C GLY A 139 1.64 11.82 8.47
N ALA A 140 2.08 10.93 9.37
CA ALA A 140 1.61 9.55 9.43
C ALA A 140 0.08 9.43 9.53
N GLY A 141 -0.50 8.51 8.75
CA GLY A 141 -1.94 8.25 8.68
C GLY A 141 -2.71 9.16 7.71
N THR A 142 -2.08 10.20 7.15
CA THR A 142 -2.78 11.12 6.23
C THR A 142 -3.03 10.50 4.86
N GLY A 143 -2.18 9.61 4.38
CA GLY A 143 -2.42 8.81 3.18
C GLY A 143 -3.63 7.90 3.35
N THR A 144 -3.67 7.17 4.46
CA THR A 144 -4.81 6.32 4.86
C THR A 144 -6.10 7.13 4.95
N THR A 145 -6.06 8.29 5.61
CA THR A 145 -7.22 9.19 5.71
C THR A 145 -7.72 9.61 4.33
N MET A 146 -6.81 10.03 3.45
CA MET A 146 -7.18 10.44 2.09
C MET A 146 -7.78 9.29 1.28
N LYS A 147 -7.26 8.07 1.46
CA LYS A 147 -7.86 6.87 0.84
C LYS A 147 -9.27 6.62 1.32
N LEU A 148 -9.56 6.78 2.61
CA LEU A 148 -10.92 6.61 3.15
C LEU A 148 -11.87 7.68 2.60
N VAL A 149 -11.43 8.94 2.48
CA VAL A 149 -12.19 10.01 1.83
C VAL A 149 -12.50 9.64 0.37
N ASN A 150 -11.49 9.18 -0.38
CA ASN A 150 -11.67 8.74 -1.75
C ASN A 150 -12.67 7.57 -1.86
N GLN A 151 -12.60 6.60 -0.95
CA GLN A 151 -13.51 5.44 -0.94
C GLN A 151 -14.95 5.87 -0.63
N LEU A 152 -15.16 6.81 0.28
CA LEU A 152 -16.48 7.36 0.57
C LEU A 152 -17.09 7.99 -0.69
N LEU A 153 -16.35 8.87 -1.37
CA LEU A 153 -16.80 9.52 -2.62
C LEU A 153 -17.09 8.48 -3.71
N THR A 154 -16.21 7.51 -3.89
CA THR A 154 -16.40 6.46 -4.90
C THR A 154 -17.66 5.66 -4.63
N SER A 155 -17.90 5.24 -3.38
CA SER A 155 -19.08 4.44 -3.01
C SER A 155 -20.36 5.21 -3.20
N VAL A 156 -20.45 6.45 -2.70
CA VAL A 156 -21.66 7.29 -2.81
C VAL A 156 -21.97 7.61 -4.28
N ASN A 157 -20.96 8.02 -5.05
CA ASN A 157 -21.17 8.34 -6.47
C ASN A 157 -21.58 7.12 -7.29
N THR A 158 -21.04 5.93 -6.98
CA THR A 158 -21.43 4.68 -7.66
C THR A 158 -22.91 4.36 -7.39
N VAL A 159 -23.34 4.41 -6.13
CA VAL A 159 -24.75 4.14 -5.77
C VAL A 159 -25.67 5.17 -6.43
N ALA A 160 -25.36 6.46 -6.30
CA ALA A 160 -26.17 7.53 -6.89
C ALA A 160 -26.27 7.40 -8.42
N SER A 161 -25.18 7.00 -9.09
CA SER A 161 -25.20 6.80 -10.56
C SER A 161 -26.08 5.61 -10.95
N ILE A 162 -26.02 4.51 -10.21
CA ILE A 162 -26.86 3.34 -10.45
C ILE A 162 -28.33 3.68 -10.23
N GLU A 163 -28.67 4.37 -9.14
CA GLU A 163 -30.07 4.80 -8.88
C GLU A 163 -30.59 5.73 -9.96
N ALA A 164 -29.75 6.67 -10.43
CA ALA A 164 -30.15 7.59 -11.51
C ALA A 164 -30.44 6.84 -12.83
N LEU A 165 -29.59 5.85 -13.19
CA LEU A 165 -29.80 5.03 -14.38
C LEU A 165 -31.06 4.16 -14.26
N LEU A 166 -31.30 3.55 -13.10
CA LEU A 166 -32.52 2.77 -12.85
C LEU A 166 -33.77 3.65 -12.98
N LEU A 167 -33.74 4.87 -12.43
CA LEU A 167 -34.89 5.81 -12.55
C LEU A 167 -35.14 6.18 -14.01
N ALA A 168 -34.08 6.39 -14.81
CA ALA A 168 -34.20 6.70 -16.23
C ALA A 168 -34.83 5.50 -16.99
N ASP A 169 -34.33 4.30 -16.78
CA ASP A 169 -34.85 3.06 -17.40
C ASP A 169 -36.31 2.83 -17.05
N GLU A 170 -36.71 2.91 -15.79
CA GLU A 170 -38.09 2.80 -15.31
C GLU A 170 -39.01 3.89 -15.90
N SER A 171 -38.44 5.02 -16.31
CA SER A 171 -39.17 6.12 -16.97
C SER A 171 -39.25 5.96 -18.49
N GLY A 172 -38.71 4.88 -19.05
CA GLY A 172 -38.71 4.57 -20.47
C GLY A 172 -37.65 5.34 -21.27
N ILE A 173 -36.62 5.84 -20.63
CA ILE A 173 -35.45 6.43 -21.28
C ILE A 173 -34.44 5.32 -21.56
N ASP A 174 -33.97 5.26 -22.81
CA ASP A 174 -32.87 4.33 -23.18
C ASP A 174 -31.53 4.83 -22.58
N VAL A 175 -30.88 4.03 -21.77
CA VAL A 175 -29.70 4.37 -20.96
C VAL A 175 -28.48 3.58 -21.33
#